data_c41aad4a682d488f1130daa7f9303e0d
#
_entry.id   c41aad4a682d488f1130daa7f9303e0d
#
_cell.length_a   1.000
_cell.length_b   1.000
_cell.length_c   1.000
_cell.angle_alpha   90.00
_cell.angle_beta   90.00
_cell.angle_gamma   90.00
#
_symmetry.space_group_name_H-M   'P 1'
#
loop_
_entity.id
_entity.type
_entity.pdbx_description
1 polymer ?
#
loop_
_entity_poly.entity_id
_entity_poly.type
_entity_poly.pdbx_seq_one_letter_code
_entity_poly.pdbx_strand_id
1 'polypeptide(L)'
;SDAGLELHSDNPFKGNMDIEKLEKFITETGVENIPFIRMEASTNLIGGQPFSMSNLMDVRRIADKYNLMLVLDASLLGENAYLIQQREEHWKENSMADIIKAMTGLADLVYFSARKLSSSRGGGICTNRRELYNKMEAMIPLFEGFLTYGGISVREIEAMAVGLYETQDETVICQSIDTIRYLVNTLDPNSYTHLRAHETKA
;
A
#
# COMPACT_ATOMS: atom_id res chain seq x y z
N SER A 1 2.35 6.04 13.35
CA SER A 1 1.48 7.03 14.01
C SER A 1 0.75 6.40 15.19
N ASP A 2 0.64 7.11 16.30
CA ASP A 2 -0.12 6.64 17.47
C ASP A 2 -1.63 6.60 17.19
N ALA A 3 -2.08 7.30 16.15
CA ALA A 3 -3.48 7.29 15.71
C ALA A 3 -4.03 5.89 15.37
N GLY A 4 -3.17 4.97 14.93
CA GLY A 4 -3.55 3.56 14.73
C GLY A 4 -3.84 2.80 16.03
N LEU A 5 -3.38 3.29 17.16
CA LEU A 5 -3.59 2.71 18.49
C LEU A 5 -4.75 3.37 19.24
N GLU A 6 -5.23 4.52 18.79
CA GLU A 6 -6.35 5.25 19.38
C GLU A 6 -7.66 4.83 18.74
N LEU A 7 -8.38 3.90 19.38
CA LEU A 7 -9.63 3.32 18.88
C LEU A 7 -10.71 4.36 18.53
N HIS A 8 -10.75 5.48 19.23
CA HIS A 8 -11.76 6.53 19.08
C HIS A 8 -11.26 7.76 18.32
N SER A 9 -10.08 7.69 17.70
CA SER A 9 -9.56 8.79 16.90
C SER A 9 -10.40 9.02 15.64
N ASP A 10 -10.78 10.28 15.37
CA ASP A 10 -11.47 10.70 14.14
C ASP A 10 -10.50 10.91 12.96
N ASN A 11 -9.23 10.55 13.10
CA ASN A 11 -8.25 10.67 12.01
C ASN A 11 -8.65 9.77 10.84
N PRO A 12 -8.93 10.34 9.65
CA PRO A 12 -9.36 9.56 8.48
C PRO A 12 -8.27 8.65 7.91
N PHE A 13 -7.00 8.92 8.26
CA PHE A 13 -5.82 8.21 7.76
C PHE A 13 -4.93 7.74 8.91
N LYS A 14 -5.43 6.77 9.68
CA LYS A 14 -4.70 6.23 10.85
C LYS A 14 -3.42 5.46 10.47
N GLY A 15 -3.25 5.11 9.20
CA GLY A 15 -2.03 4.51 8.64
C GLY A 15 -0.91 5.52 8.36
N ASN A 16 -1.14 6.83 8.54
CA ASN A 16 -0.13 7.85 8.31
C ASN A 16 1.10 7.62 9.20
N MET A 17 2.27 7.76 8.59
CA MET A 17 3.54 7.77 9.29
C MET A 17 3.72 9.12 10.00
N ASP A 18 4.16 9.08 11.24
CA ASP A 18 4.53 10.26 12.00
C ASP A 18 5.90 10.77 11.50
N ILE A 19 5.88 11.89 10.80
CA ILE A 19 7.06 12.43 10.10
C ILE A 19 8.14 12.89 11.09
N GLU A 20 7.74 13.49 12.20
CA GLU A 20 8.69 13.95 13.22
C GLU A 20 9.40 12.77 13.89
N LYS A 21 8.63 11.73 14.24
CA LYS A 21 9.20 10.50 14.81
C LYS A 21 10.07 9.75 13.81
N LEU A 22 9.68 9.72 12.51
CA LEU A 22 10.50 9.15 11.46
C LEU A 22 11.84 9.86 11.36
N GLU A 23 11.84 11.18 11.30
CA GLU A 23 13.05 11.96 11.15
C GLU A 23 13.96 11.85 12.39
N LYS A 24 13.35 11.89 13.58
CA LYS A 24 14.07 11.65 14.84
C LYS A 24 14.72 10.25 14.83
N PHE A 25 13.98 9.21 14.45
CA PHE A 25 14.49 7.84 14.36
C PHE A 25 15.69 7.75 13.41
N ILE A 26 15.61 8.40 12.23
CA ILE A 26 16.70 8.41 11.26
C ILE A 26 17.97 9.05 11.86
N THR A 27 17.80 10.17 12.53
CA THR A 27 18.93 10.90 13.13
C THR A 27 19.56 10.18 14.31
N GLU A 28 18.76 9.50 15.12
CA GLU A 28 19.25 8.74 16.30
C GLU A 28 19.89 7.40 15.91
N THR A 29 19.37 6.74 14.86
CA THR A 29 19.85 5.42 14.39
C THR A 29 21.10 5.54 13.51
N GLY A 30 21.22 6.64 12.76
CA GLY A 30 22.21 6.83 11.70
C GLY A 30 21.72 6.25 10.38
N VAL A 31 21.84 7.05 9.31
CA VAL A 31 21.35 6.72 7.95
C VAL A 31 21.96 5.41 7.43
N GLU A 32 23.23 5.16 7.76
CA GLU A 32 24.00 3.98 7.36
C GLU A 32 23.41 2.66 7.91
N ASN A 33 22.62 2.73 8.97
CA ASN A 33 21.97 1.58 9.60
C ASN A 33 20.53 1.36 9.12
N ILE A 34 20.04 2.22 8.22
CA ILE A 34 18.67 2.16 7.69
C ILE A 34 18.71 1.77 6.20
N PRO A 35 18.31 0.55 5.84
CA PRO A 35 18.37 0.09 4.46
C PRO A 35 17.31 0.77 3.56
N PHE A 36 16.13 1.06 4.10
CA PHE A 36 15.02 1.71 3.39
C PHE A 36 13.92 2.16 4.36
N ILE A 37 13.06 3.04 3.89
CA ILE A 37 11.77 3.37 4.53
C ILE A 37 10.68 2.56 3.82
N ARG A 38 9.79 1.90 4.58
CA ARG A 38 8.67 1.14 4.02
C ARG A 38 7.33 1.79 4.38
N MET A 39 6.52 2.08 3.37
CA MET A 39 5.10 2.37 3.52
C MET A 39 4.29 1.15 3.10
N GLU A 40 3.23 0.83 3.84
CA GLU A 40 2.34 -0.28 3.55
C GLU A 40 0.93 0.25 3.30
N ALA A 41 0.45 0.11 2.06
CA ALA A 41 -0.90 0.51 1.68
C ALA A 41 -1.92 -0.28 2.49
N SER A 42 -2.79 0.45 3.20
CA SER A 42 -3.74 -0.10 4.17
C SER A 42 -3.04 -1.01 5.18
N THR A 43 -2.24 -0.39 6.05
CA THR A 43 -1.32 -1.06 6.99
C THR A 43 -1.98 -2.20 7.76
N ASN A 44 -1.61 -3.43 7.43
CA ASN A 44 -2.23 -4.64 7.95
C ASN A 44 -2.09 -4.80 9.48
N LEU A 45 -0.94 -4.42 10.03
CA LEU A 45 -0.63 -4.56 11.46
C LEU A 45 -1.60 -3.77 12.37
N ILE A 46 -2.20 -2.72 11.84
CA ILE A 46 -3.16 -1.87 12.56
C ILE A 46 -4.58 -1.96 12.00
N GLY A 47 -4.93 -3.12 11.45
CA GLY A 47 -6.29 -3.42 10.99
C GLY A 47 -6.63 -2.84 9.61
N GLY A 48 -5.67 -2.74 8.70
CA GLY A 48 -5.91 -2.27 7.33
C GLY A 48 -6.13 -0.76 7.23
N GLN A 49 -5.50 0.04 8.11
CA GLN A 49 -5.66 1.49 8.13
C GLN A 49 -4.93 2.15 6.95
N PRO A 50 -5.62 3.01 6.18
CA PRO A 50 -5.02 3.70 5.05
C PRO A 50 -4.12 4.84 5.48
N PHE A 51 -3.18 5.18 4.62
CA PHE A 51 -2.44 6.44 4.67
C PHE A 51 -2.90 7.40 3.57
N SER A 52 -2.69 8.71 3.78
CA SER A 52 -3.02 9.75 2.82
C SER A 52 -1.93 9.93 1.76
N MET A 53 -2.29 10.44 0.58
CA MET A 53 -1.31 10.81 -0.45
C MET A 53 -0.36 11.89 0.07
N SER A 54 -0.89 12.87 0.79
CA SER A 54 -0.08 13.93 1.40
C SER A 54 1.01 13.35 2.33
N ASN A 55 0.66 12.36 3.15
CA ASN A 55 1.64 11.71 4.02
C ASN A 55 2.68 10.90 3.23
N LEU A 56 2.28 10.20 2.17
CA LEU A 56 3.23 9.50 1.30
C LEU A 56 4.23 10.46 0.65
N MET A 57 3.77 11.65 0.23
CA MET A 57 4.63 12.71 -0.30
C MET A 57 5.58 13.26 0.76
N ASP A 58 5.12 13.40 2.01
CA ASP A 58 5.98 13.82 3.13
C ASP A 58 7.06 12.79 3.42
N VAL A 59 6.71 11.50 3.45
CA VAL A 59 7.67 10.40 3.61
C VAL A 59 8.67 10.39 2.45
N ARG A 60 8.23 10.64 1.21
CA ARG A 60 9.15 10.77 0.05
C ARG A 60 10.15 11.90 0.26
N ARG A 61 9.69 13.07 0.73
CA ARG A 61 10.60 14.21 1.01
C ARG A 61 11.66 13.86 2.08
N ILE A 62 11.27 13.14 3.13
CA ILE A 62 12.23 12.66 4.13
C ILE A 62 13.21 11.65 3.53
N ALA A 63 12.71 10.70 2.74
CA ALA A 63 13.56 9.73 2.07
C ALA A 63 14.58 10.40 1.14
N ASP A 64 14.17 11.41 0.38
CA ASP A 64 15.06 12.20 -0.49
C ASP A 64 16.11 12.99 0.33
N LYS A 65 15.66 13.63 1.42
CA LYS A 65 16.54 14.41 2.30
C LYS A 65 17.70 13.57 2.86
N TYR A 66 17.42 12.32 3.21
CA TYR A 66 18.42 11.41 3.78
C TYR A 66 19.00 10.41 2.79
N ASN A 67 18.66 10.55 1.49
CA ASN A 67 19.07 9.63 0.42
C ASN A 67 18.73 8.16 0.76
N LEU A 68 17.59 7.93 1.36
CA LEU A 68 17.04 6.61 1.68
C LEU A 68 16.08 6.14 0.57
N MET A 69 16.06 4.84 0.35
CA MET A 69 15.12 4.22 -0.57
C MET A 69 13.72 4.19 0.06
N LEU A 70 12.69 4.56 -0.72
CA LEU A 70 11.29 4.40 -0.33
C LEU A 70 10.72 3.15 -1.00
N VAL A 71 10.26 2.22 -0.18
CA VAL A 71 9.63 0.97 -0.59
C VAL A 71 8.13 1.02 -0.29
N LEU A 72 7.30 0.69 -1.25
CA LEU A 72 5.85 0.61 -1.09
C LEU A 72 5.39 -0.85 -1.12
N ASP A 73 4.82 -1.31 -0.03
CA ASP A 73 4.00 -2.52 -0.01
C ASP A 73 2.61 -2.18 -0.55
N ALA A 74 2.35 -2.63 -1.76
CA ALA A 74 1.13 -2.33 -2.50
C ALA A 74 0.07 -3.45 -2.38
N SER A 75 0.16 -4.31 -1.38
CA SER A 75 -0.72 -5.48 -1.25
C SER A 75 -2.20 -5.12 -1.10
N LEU A 76 -2.53 -3.94 -0.58
CA LEU A 76 -3.91 -3.40 -0.49
C LEU A 76 -3.97 -2.00 -1.15
N LEU A 77 -3.33 -1.88 -2.30
CA LEU A 77 -3.18 -0.60 -3.00
C LEU A 77 -4.51 -0.03 -3.48
N GLY A 78 -5.40 -0.87 -4.00
CA GLY A 78 -6.70 -0.45 -4.51
C GLY A 78 -7.56 0.18 -3.42
N GLU A 79 -7.69 -0.47 -2.28
CA GLU A 79 -8.45 0.02 -1.13
C GLU A 79 -7.86 1.33 -0.59
N ASN A 80 -6.54 1.42 -0.48
CA ASN A 80 -5.89 2.66 -0.04
C ASN A 80 -6.12 3.81 -1.04
N ALA A 81 -5.99 3.55 -2.34
CA ALA A 81 -6.22 4.53 -3.40
C ALA A 81 -7.67 5.02 -3.41
N TYR A 82 -8.64 4.12 -3.28
CA TYR A 82 -10.04 4.48 -3.16
C TYR A 82 -10.30 5.36 -1.94
N LEU A 83 -9.72 5.05 -0.78
CA LEU A 83 -9.89 5.86 0.42
C LEU A 83 -9.21 7.23 0.29
N ILE A 84 -8.11 7.35 -0.45
CA ILE A 84 -7.53 8.65 -0.83
C ILE A 84 -8.52 9.44 -1.69
N GLN A 85 -9.09 8.83 -2.74
CA GLN A 85 -10.09 9.47 -3.59
C GLN A 85 -11.29 9.99 -2.79
N GLN A 86 -11.79 9.18 -1.86
CA GLN A 86 -12.97 9.54 -1.07
C GLN A 86 -12.70 10.61 0.01
N ARG A 87 -11.48 10.76 0.49
CA ARG A 87 -11.16 11.54 1.70
C ARG A 87 -10.24 12.73 1.48
N GLU A 88 -9.47 12.76 0.39
CA GLU A 88 -8.59 13.89 0.05
C GLU A 88 -9.19 14.70 -1.10
N GLU A 89 -9.54 15.97 -0.86
CA GLU A 89 -10.24 16.84 -1.80
C GLU A 89 -9.54 16.93 -3.17
N HIS A 90 -8.21 17.00 -3.17
CA HIS A 90 -7.43 17.08 -4.42
C HIS A 90 -7.52 15.84 -5.30
N TRP A 91 -7.93 14.70 -4.75
CA TRP A 91 -7.95 13.42 -5.46
C TRP A 91 -9.34 12.95 -5.86
N LYS A 92 -10.41 13.64 -5.44
CA LYS A 92 -11.79 13.24 -5.67
C LYS A 92 -12.15 13.04 -7.13
N GLU A 93 -11.65 13.91 -8.00
CA GLU A 93 -11.95 13.89 -9.43
C GLU A 93 -10.95 13.06 -10.25
N ASN A 94 -9.94 12.48 -9.61
CA ASN A 94 -8.94 11.67 -10.27
C ASN A 94 -9.43 10.21 -10.43
N SER A 95 -9.05 9.58 -11.53
CA SER A 95 -9.32 8.15 -11.70
C SER A 95 -8.49 7.29 -10.72
N MET A 96 -8.97 6.09 -10.42
CA MET A 96 -8.20 5.11 -9.65
C MET A 96 -6.81 4.86 -10.25
N ALA A 97 -6.73 4.79 -11.58
CA ALA A 97 -5.47 4.61 -12.30
C ALA A 97 -4.48 5.76 -12.04
N ASP A 98 -4.96 7.01 -12.02
CA ASP A 98 -4.11 8.18 -11.77
C ASP A 98 -3.60 8.20 -10.32
N ILE A 99 -4.45 7.87 -9.36
CA ILE A 99 -4.08 7.79 -7.95
C ILE A 99 -3.05 6.69 -7.72
N ILE A 100 -3.30 5.49 -8.25
CA ILE A 100 -2.38 4.34 -8.17
C ILE A 100 -1.03 4.69 -8.81
N LYS A 101 -1.04 5.33 -9.97
CA LYS A 101 0.16 5.80 -10.66
C LYS A 101 0.93 6.84 -9.83
N ALA A 102 0.23 7.77 -9.20
CA ALA A 102 0.85 8.75 -8.32
C ALA A 102 1.49 8.09 -7.10
N MET A 103 0.78 7.17 -6.42
CA MET A 103 1.30 6.44 -5.26
C MET A 103 2.55 5.64 -5.61
N THR A 104 2.48 4.83 -6.67
CA THR A 104 3.59 3.96 -7.09
C THR A 104 4.76 4.75 -7.66
N GLY A 105 4.51 5.91 -8.27
CA GLY A 105 5.52 6.82 -8.79
C GLY A 105 6.39 7.49 -7.73
N LEU A 106 5.91 7.57 -6.49
CA LEU A 106 6.68 8.10 -5.36
C LEU A 106 7.67 7.09 -4.77
N ALA A 107 7.51 5.79 -5.05
CA ALA A 107 8.35 4.74 -4.50
C ALA A 107 9.51 4.36 -5.45
N ASP A 108 10.65 4.00 -4.87
CA ASP A 108 11.80 3.47 -5.60
C ASP A 108 11.62 1.99 -5.97
N LEU A 109 10.87 1.28 -5.11
CA LEU A 109 10.52 -0.11 -5.27
C LEU A 109 9.10 -0.33 -4.77
N VAL A 110 8.31 -1.05 -5.56
CA VAL A 110 6.95 -1.46 -5.22
C VAL A 110 6.91 -2.98 -5.22
N TYR A 111 6.31 -3.58 -4.20
CA TYR A 111 6.01 -5.00 -4.21
C TYR A 111 4.57 -5.25 -3.75
N PHE A 112 4.01 -6.37 -4.16
CA PHE A 112 2.63 -6.71 -3.81
C PHE A 112 2.41 -8.21 -3.71
N SER A 113 1.42 -8.59 -2.92
CA SER A 113 0.85 -9.93 -2.89
C SER A 113 -0.30 -10.01 -3.88
N ALA A 114 -0.18 -10.89 -4.89
CA ALA A 114 -1.26 -11.08 -5.86
C ALA A 114 -2.54 -11.66 -5.25
N ARG A 115 -2.44 -12.37 -4.14
CA ARG A 115 -3.62 -12.89 -3.43
C ARG A 115 -4.53 -11.80 -2.88
N LYS A 116 -3.95 -10.63 -2.57
CA LYS A 116 -4.69 -9.48 -2.03
C LYS A 116 -5.08 -8.53 -3.17
N LEU A 117 -4.10 -8.13 -3.98
CA LEU A 117 -4.29 -7.10 -5.00
C LEU A 117 -5.00 -7.60 -6.26
N SER A 118 -4.82 -8.86 -6.65
CA SER A 118 -5.31 -9.36 -7.95
C SER A 118 -6.00 -10.72 -7.88
N SER A 119 -6.39 -11.18 -6.71
CA SER A 119 -7.08 -12.46 -6.48
C SER A 119 -6.40 -13.68 -7.13
N SER A 120 -5.07 -13.62 -7.34
CA SER A 120 -4.24 -14.66 -7.94
C SER A 120 -3.18 -15.15 -6.96
N ARG A 121 -2.37 -16.13 -7.36
CA ARG A 121 -1.20 -16.57 -6.59
C ARG A 121 0.03 -15.76 -6.95
N GLY A 122 1.03 -15.78 -6.06
CA GLY A 122 2.29 -15.11 -6.26
C GLY A 122 2.26 -13.65 -5.85
N GLY A 123 2.92 -12.84 -6.60
CA GLY A 123 3.08 -11.40 -6.41
C GLY A 123 4.05 -10.83 -7.43
N GLY A 124 4.44 -9.59 -7.22
CA GLY A 124 5.40 -8.92 -8.08
C GLY A 124 6.26 -7.93 -7.31
N ILE A 125 7.42 -7.66 -7.88
CA ILE A 125 8.32 -6.59 -7.45
C ILE A 125 8.61 -5.74 -8.69
N CYS A 126 8.38 -4.42 -8.56
CA CYS A 126 8.54 -3.45 -9.63
C CYS A 126 9.50 -2.35 -9.20
N THR A 127 10.36 -1.93 -10.09
CA THR A 127 11.25 -0.79 -9.87
C THR A 127 11.63 -0.11 -11.19
N ASN A 128 11.79 1.21 -11.17
CA ASN A 128 12.36 1.97 -12.27
C ASN A 128 13.90 2.09 -12.18
N ARG A 129 14.51 1.55 -11.13
CA ARG A 129 15.97 1.57 -10.91
C ARG A 129 16.61 0.34 -11.54
N ARG A 130 17.26 0.52 -12.70
CA ARG A 130 17.89 -0.57 -13.45
C ARG A 130 18.89 -1.38 -12.64
N GLU A 131 19.70 -0.73 -11.82
CA GLU A 131 20.67 -1.40 -10.97
C GLU A 131 20.02 -2.32 -9.94
N LEU A 132 18.92 -1.85 -9.34
CA LEU A 132 18.17 -2.63 -8.36
C LEU A 132 17.50 -3.83 -9.04
N TYR A 133 16.90 -3.62 -10.22
CA TYR A 133 16.34 -4.70 -11.05
C TYR A 133 17.38 -5.78 -11.34
N ASN A 134 18.57 -5.43 -11.82
CA ASN A 134 19.61 -6.39 -12.17
C ASN A 134 20.07 -7.22 -10.96
N LYS A 135 20.14 -6.62 -9.77
CA LYS A 135 20.49 -7.34 -8.54
C LYS A 135 19.40 -8.35 -8.13
N MET A 136 18.12 -7.95 -8.25
CA MET A 136 16.98 -8.81 -7.91
C MET A 136 16.80 -9.94 -8.92
N GLU A 137 16.95 -9.66 -10.23
CA GLU A 137 16.81 -10.64 -11.31
C GLU A 137 17.75 -11.85 -11.09
N ALA A 138 18.98 -11.58 -10.68
CA ALA A 138 19.97 -12.62 -10.38
C ALA A 138 19.56 -13.55 -9.20
N MET A 139 18.66 -13.11 -8.34
CA MET A 139 18.18 -13.88 -7.19
C MET A 139 16.93 -14.74 -7.51
N ILE A 140 16.24 -14.49 -8.60
CA ILE A 140 15.01 -15.21 -8.98
C ILE A 140 15.23 -16.73 -9.03
N PRO A 141 16.31 -17.25 -9.65
CA PRO A 141 16.55 -18.69 -9.71
C PRO A 141 16.67 -19.35 -8.32
N LEU A 142 17.10 -18.59 -7.32
CA LEU A 142 17.27 -19.09 -5.97
C LEU A 142 15.95 -19.13 -5.18
N PHE A 143 15.10 -18.14 -5.36
CA PHE A 143 13.90 -17.97 -4.52
C PHE A 143 12.60 -18.38 -5.20
N GLU A 144 12.50 -18.30 -6.54
CA GLU A 144 11.24 -18.53 -7.25
C GLU A 144 11.35 -19.61 -8.35
N GLY A 145 12.49 -19.75 -8.99
CA GLY A 145 12.73 -20.68 -10.08
C GLY A 145 13.48 -20.02 -11.24
N PHE A 146 13.83 -20.83 -12.25
CA PHE A 146 14.57 -20.33 -13.40
C PHE A 146 13.72 -19.37 -14.25
N LEU A 147 14.37 -18.39 -14.87
CA LEU A 147 13.72 -17.37 -15.71
C LEU A 147 12.99 -17.96 -16.94
N THR A 148 13.37 -19.16 -17.36
CA THR A 148 12.80 -19.82 -18.55
C THR A 148 11.86 -20.98 -18.25
N TYR A 149 11.87 -21.47 -17.00
CA TYR A 149 10.99 -22.56 -16.55
C TYR A 149 10.92 -22.62 -15.03
N GLY A 150 9.81 -23.09 -14.50
CA GLY A 150 9.54 -23.15 -13.06
C GLY A 150 8.93 -21.85 -12.56
N GLY A 151 8.78 -21.74 -11.24
CA GLY A 151 8.11 -20.60 -10.63
C GLY A 151 6.61 -20.58 -10.84
N ILE A 152 6.06 -19.39 -11.06
CA ILE A 152 4.62 -19.19 -11.22
C ILE A 152 4.12 -19.67 -12.59
N SER A 153 2.96 -20.30 -12.64
CA SER A 153 2.37 -20.80 -13.89
C SER A 153 1.84 -19.65 -14.76
N VAL A 154 1.79 -19.86 -16.08
CA VAL A 154 1.24 -18.87 -17.03
C VAL A 154 -0.21 -18.50 -16.69
N ARG A 155 -1.03 -19.46 -16.27
CA ARG A 155 -2.42 -19.21 -15.85
C ARG A 155 -2.51 -18.24 -14.67
N GLU A 156 -1.61 -18.37 -13.71
CA GLU A 156 -1.56 -17.45 -12.57
C GLU A 156 -1.08 -16.06 -13.00
N ILE A 157 -0.16 -15.99 -13.97
CA ILE A 157 0.29 -14.70 -14.53
C ILE A 157 -0.84 -14.01 -15.28
N GLU A 158 -1.59 -14.75 -16.09
CA GLU A 158 -2.77 -14.22 -16.79
C GLU A 158 -3.85 -13.76 -15.83
N ALA A 159 -4.18 -14.57 -14.81
CA ALA A 159 -5.12 -14.19 -13.76
C ALA A 159 -4.64 -12.93 -12.99
N MET A 160 -3.35 -12.86 -12.68
CA MET A 160 -2.74 -11.70 -12.04
C MET A 160 -2.86 -10.44 -12.92
N ALA A 161 -2.62 -10.56 -14.23
CA ALA A 161 -2.73 -9.44 -15.15
C ALA A 161 -4.17 -8.88 -15.20
N VAL A 162 -5.18 -9.75 -15.26
CA VAL A 162 -6.58 -9.35 -15.20
C VAL A 162 -6.90 -8.67 -13.87
N GLY A 163 -6.54 -9.29 -12.75
CA GLY A 163 -6.83 -8.73 -11.43
C GLY A 163 -6.11 -7.39 -11.16
N LEU A 164 -4.89 -7.20 -11.67
CA LEU A 164 -4.21 -5.91 -11.60
C LEU A 164 -4.92 -4.83 -12.43
N TYR A 165 -5.52 -5.22 -13.56
CA TYR A 165 -6.34 -4.32 -14.35
C TYR A 165 -7.64 -3.94 -13.60
N GLU A 166 -8.31 -4.93 -12.99
CA GLU A 166 -9.51 -4.72 -12.19
C GLU A 166 -9.28 -3.86 -10.95
N THR A 167 -8.06 -3.85 -10.39
CA THR A 167 -7.70 -2.96 -9.27
C THR A 167 -7.82 -1.47 -9.63
N GLN A 168 -7.85 -1.12 -10.91
CA GLN A 168 -8.04 0.25 -11.39
C GLN A 168 -9.53 0.59 -11.60
N ASP A 169 -10.43 -0.37 -11.45
CA ASP A 169 -11.88 -0.15 -11.56
C ASP A 169 -12.46 0.20 -10.19
N GLU A 170 -12.92 1.46 -10.07
CA GLU A 170 -13.54 1.98 -8.85
C GLU A 170 -14.72 1.13 -8.38
N THR A 171 -15.51 0.59 -9.32
CA THR A 171 -16.68 -0.23 -8.99
C THR A 171 -16.29 -1.51 -8.28
N VAL A 172 -15.22 -2.16 -8.73
CA VAL A 172 -14.70 -3.39 -8.13
C VAL A 172 -14.20 -3.13 -6.71
N ILE A 173 -13.41 -2.07 -6.52
CA ILE A 173 -12.85 -1.72 -5.22
C ILE A 173 -13.93 -1.23 -4.25
N CYS A 174 -14.86 -0.40 -4.70
CA CYS A 174 -16.00 0.06 -3.90
C CYS A 174 -16.80 -1.12 -3.35
N GLN A 175 -17.09 -2.13 -4.17
CA GLN A 175 -17.82 -3.32 -3.74
C GLN A 175 -17.08 -4.08 -2.63
N SER A 176 -15.75 -4.19 -2.71
CA SER A 176 -14.94 -4.81 -1.65
C SER A 176 -15.11 -4.07 -0.32
N ILE A 177 -14.99 -2.76 -0.33
CA ILE A 177 -15.12 -1.91 0.86
C ILE A 177 -16.54 -1.94 1.43
N ASP A 178 -17.56 -1.88 0.59
CA ASP A 178 -18.97 -1.93 1.01
C ASP A 178 -19.33 -3.29 1.63
N THR A 179 -18.76 -4.38 1.12
CA THR A 179 -18.90 -5.70 1.73
C THR A 179 -18.35 -5.73 3.16
N ILE A 180 -17.18 -5.13 3.38
CA ILE A 180 -16.59 -5.02 4.73
C ILE A 180 -17.47 -4.16 5.64
N ARG A 181 -17.93 -3.00 5.14
CA ARG A 181 -18.85 -2.13 5.90
C ARG A 181 -20.13 -2.85 6.31
N TYR A 182 -20.76 -3.56 5.36
CA TYR A 182 -21.95 -4.35 5.64
C TYR A 182 -21.70 -5.41 6.72
N LEU A 183 -20.59 -6.15 6.60
CA LEU A 183 -20.22 -7.17 7.58
C LEU A 183 -20.04 -6.57 8.99
N VAL A 184 -19.30 -5.49 9.09
CA VAL A 184 -19.05 -4.79 10.37
C VAL A 184 -20.36 -4.32 11.00
N ASN A 185 -21.21 -3.65 10.22
CA ASN A 185 -22.49 -3.14 10.71
C ASN A 185 -23.48 -4.24 11.11
N THR A 186 -23.36 -5.44 10.50
CA THR A 186 -24.24 -6.58 10.79
C THR A 186 -23.79 -7.33 12.04
N LEU A 187 -22.47 -7.48 12.25
CA LEU A 187 -21.95 -8.29 13.35
C LEU A 187 -22.12 -7.61 14.72
N ASP A 188 -21.71 -6.38 14.87
CA ASP A 188 -21.97 -5.58 16.07
C ASP A 188 -21.54 -4.11 15.87
N PRO A 189 -22.51 -3.20 15.73
CA PRO A 189 -22.20 -1.78 15.56
C PRO A 189 -21.49 -1.14 16.76
N ASN A 190 -21.47 -1.78 17.92
CA ASN A 190 -20.87 -1.23 19.14
C ASN A 190 -19.53 -1.85 19.53
N SER A 191 -19.23 -3.09 19.12
CA SER A 191 -18.04 -3.83 19.57
C SER A 191 -16.83 -3.72 18.64
N TYR A 192 -17.03 -3.34 17.37
CA TYR A 192 -15.96 -3.29 16.36
C TYR A 192 -15.56 -1.86 15.98
N THR A 193 -15.28 -1.04 16.97
CA THR A 193 -14.90 0.37 16.77
C THR A 193 -13.61 0.53 15.94
N HIS A 194 -12.69 -0.43 15.98
CA HIS A 194 -11.47 -0.41 15.16
C HIS A 194 -11.73 -0.75 13.69
N LEU A 195 -12.79 -1.49 13.35
CA LEU A 195 -13.20 -1.72 11.97
C LEU A 195 -13.97 -0.52 11.38
N ARG A 196 -14.51 0.35 12.22
CA ARG A 196 -15.12 1.63 11.80
C ARG A 196 -14.14 2.66 11.22
N ALA A 197 -12.86 2.36 11.21
CA ALA A 197 -11.89 3.22 10.54
C ALA A 197 -12.18 3.43 9.05
N HIS A 198 -13.05 2.61 8.47
CA HIS A 198 -13.57 2.80 7.12
C HIS A 198 -14.82 3.68 7.06
N GLU A 199 -15.45 3.98 8.22
CA GLU A 199 -16.57 4.91 8.30
C GLU A 199 -16.06 6.33 8.60
N THR A 200 -15.92 7.17 7.60
CA THR A 200 -16.01 8.61 7.78
C THR A 200 -17.48 8.98 7.69
N LYS A 201 -17.96 9.71 8.70
CA LYS A 201 -19.23 10.43 8.58
C LYS A 201 -19.16 11.29 7.32
N ALA A 202 -20.16 11.11 6.43
CA ALA A 202 -20.46 12.05 5.37
C ALA A 202 -20.84 13.40 5.95
#